data_c7206e46c6d19e552be5cb2c85c9e75d
#
_entry.id   c7206e46c6d19e552be5cb2c85c9e75d
#
_cell.length_a   1.000
_cell.length_b   1.000
_cell.length_c   1.000
_cell.angle_alpha   90.00
_cell.angle_beta   90.00
_cell.angle_gamma   90.00
#
_symmetry.space_group_name_H-M   'P 1'
#
loop_
_entity.id
_entity.type
_entity.pdbx_description
1 polymer ?
#
loop_
_entity_poly.entity_id
_entity_poly.type
_entity_poly.pdbx_seq_one_letter_code
_entity_poly.pdbx_strand_id
1 'polypeptide(L)'
;MFKTAIANINGKMVIRLLRENFRLQLPNYGIAIIAMVVIAATTSLTAWIMRDIIDSMIGSDDKSQVFLVAAAVALIFTIKGAATYIQVVFLSRAGNNIVATQQRRLYNRILAHGVSFFNDQGSSDLLMRVTYSAQAARRVIDTIVMGFVRDLLTLIGLIAVMVYQQPTLSMFSLIFGPIALFGIRKILKRVRDIMEAEMTSMAEIIKVIQETSLGIRIVKAFALEDRMAERMKTAVSNVENRANAIARLEAATSPLMETLSGFAIAAVVALSAVNLFGETNSTPGELMSFVTALLMAYEPAKRLARMRITVEAGMIGVGVMYQVIDMPISITQDLHAEDLPEGSSAVRFNNVAFEYKDGQAILNNLDITFEAGEMTAL
;
A
#
# COMPACT_ATOMS: atom_id res chain seq x y z
N MET A 1 19.43 -1.91 -18.11
CA MET A 1 19.87 -0.68 -17.41
C MET A 1 18.71 0.13 -16.83
N PHE A 2 17.63 0.45 -17.55
CA PHE A 2 16.48 1.19 -17.00
C PHE A 2 15.78 0.49 -15.81
N LYS A 3 15.56 -0.83 -15.85
CA LYS A 3 14.92 -1.59 -14.75
C LYS A 3 15.71 -1.62 -13.45
N THR A 4 17.05 -1.61 -13.52
CA THR A 4 17.92 -1.59 -12.33
C THR A 4 18.01 -0.20 -11.70
N ALA A 5 17.94 0.86 -12.51
CA ALA A 5 17.92 2.23 -12.03
C ALA A 5 16.60 2.54 -11.27
N ILE A 6 15.44 2.12 -11.82
CA ILE A 6 14.13 2.30 -11.18
C ILE A 6 14.05 1.51 -9.85
N ALA A 7 14.59 0.30 -9.80
CA ALA A 7 14.61 -0.50 -8.56
C ALA A 7 15.46 0.15 -7.45
N ASN A 8 16.58 0.79 -7.81
CA ASN A 8 17.45 1.51 -6.87
C ASN A 8 16.83 2.85 -6.40
N ILE A 9 16.10 3.54 -7.27
CA ILE A 9 15.38 4.77 -6.93
C ILE A 9 14.23 4.46 -5.97
N ASN A 10 13.46 3.40 -6.23
CA ASN A 10 12.36 2.98 -5.37
C ASN A 10 12.86 2.56 -3.97
N GLY A 11 14.00 1.87 -3.86
CA GLY A 11 14.59 1.50 -2.58
C GLY A 11 14.96 2.71 -1.72
N LYS A 12 15.59 3.72 -2.29
CA LYS A 12 15.94 4.97 -1.59
C LYS A 12 14.70 5.75 -1.16
N MET A 13 13.67 5.82 -2.01
CA MET A 13 12.41 6.49 -1.67
C MET A 13 11.65 5.77 -0.56
N VAL A 14 11.63 4.43 -0.54
CA VAL A 14 11.01 3.64 0.54
C VAL A 14 11.70 3.93 1.87
N ILE A 15 13.04 3.91 1.89
CA ILE A 15 13.81 4.21 3.11
C ILE A 15 13.54 5.65 3.57
N ARG A 16 13.51 6.61 2.66
CA ARG A 16 13.18 8.01 2.97
C ARG A 16 11.77 8.11 3.57
N LEU A 17 10.78 7.49 2.92
CA LEU A 17 9.39 7.47 3.37
C LEU A 17 9.27 6.90 4.78
N LEU A 18 9.90 5.77 5.04
CA LEU A 18 9.90 5.14 6.36
C LEU A 18 10.60 6.04 7.40
N ARG A 19 11.79 6.54 7.10
CA ARG A 19 12.57 7.37 8.03
C ARG A 19 11.85 8.65 8.42
N GLU A 20 11.23 9.35 7.46
CA GLU A 20 10.52 10.61 7.70
C GLU A 20 9.24 10.40 8.52
N ASN A 21 8.50 9.31 8.29
CA ASN A 21 7.19 9.11 8.90
C ASN A 21 7.22 8.23 10.14
N PHE A 22 8.10 7.20 10.18
CA PHE A 22 8.15 6.25 11.29
C PHE A 22 8.58 6.93 12.60
N ARG A 23 9.57 7.82 12.54
CA ARG A 23 10.09 8.52 13.72
C ARG A 23 9.03 9.39 14.41
N LEU A 24 8.14 9.99 13.65
CA LEU A 24 7.07 10.85 14.17
C LEU A 24 5.93 10.04 14.83
N GLN A 25 5.75 8.77 14.46
CA GLN A 25 4.66 7.91 14.90
C GLN A 25 5.16 6.71 15.74
N LEU A 26 6.39 6.78 16.25
CA LEU A 26 7.01 5.72 17.05
C LEU A 26 6.11 5.15 18.17
N PRO A 27 5.39 5.97 18.98
CA PRO A 27 4.54 5.42 20.03
C PRO A 27 3.36 4.61 19.48
N ASN A 28 2.69 5.10 18.43
CA ASN A 28 1.56 4.39 17.83
C ASN A 28 2.02 3.09 17.13
N TYR A 29 3.12 3.14 16.37
CA TYR A 29 3.69 1.95 15.75
C TYR A 29 4.24 0.97 16.79
N GLY A 30 4.86 1.45 17.88
CA GLY A 30 5.37 0.59 18.95
C GLY A 30 4.27 -0.27 19.57
N ILE A 31 3.13 0.34 19.93
CA ILE A 31 1.98 -0.39 20.47
C ILE A 31 1.39 -1.36 19.43
N ALA A 32 1.27 -0.92 18.16
CA ALA A 32 0.78 -1.77 17.08
C ALA A 32 1.71 -2.97 16.85
N ILE A 33 3.03 -2.79 16.88
CA ILE A 33 4.03 -3.86 16.73
C ILE A 33 3.94 -4.86 17.88
N ILE A 34 3.84 -4.41 19.12
CA ILE A 34 3.66 -5.30 20.30
C ILE A 34 2.37 -6.12 20.10
N ALA A 35 1.27 -5.47 19.72
CA ALA A 35 0.03 -6.19 19.44
C ALA A 35 0.18 -7.21 18.30
N MET A 36 0.93 -6.89 17.23
CA MET A 36 1.22 -7.83 16.13
C MET A 36 2.05 -9.04 16.59
N VAL A 37 3.01 -8.86 17.48
CA VAL A 37 3.77 -9.95 18.09
C VAL A 37 2.84 -10.86 18.91
N VAL A 38 1.94 -10.29 19.71
CA VAL A 38 0.94 -11.04 20.46
C VAL A 38 0.01 -11.81 19.53
N ILE A 39 -0.43 -11.20 18.42
CA ILE A 39 -1.26 -11.89 17.41
C ILE A 39 -0.50 -13.05 16.77
N ALA A 40 0.77 -12.88 16.43
CA ALA A 40 1.59 -13.95 15.87
C ALA A 40 1.76 -15.10 16.86
N ALA A 41 2.08 -14.80 18.10
CA ALA A 41 2.23 -15.78 19.19
C ALA A 41 0.92 -16.53 19.45
N THR A 42 -0.20 -15.83 19.62
CA THR A 42 -1.51 -16.46 19.86
C THR A 42 -2.00 -17.26 18.64
N THR A 43 -1.65 -16.85 17.42
CA THR A 43 -1.96 -17.63 16.21
C THR A 43 -1.16 -18.94 16.17
N SER A 44 0.11 -18.91 16.50
CA SER A 44 0.94 -20.12 16.62
C SER A 44 0.49 -21.03 17.77
N LEU A 45 0.12 -20.44 18.92
CA LEU A 45 -0.48 -21.18 20.03
C LEU A 45 -1.81 -21.83 19.68
N THR A 46 -2.64 -21.19 18.83
CA THR A 46 -3.89 -21.79 18.33
C THR A 46 -3.62 -23.08 17.55
N ALA A 47 -2.58 -23.09 16.71
CA ALA A 47 -2.19 -24.30 15.99
C ALA A 47 -1.59 -25.34 16.93
N TRP A 48 -0.80 -24.92 17.92
CA TRP A 48 -0.19 -25.83 18.91
C TRP A 48 -1.23 -26.53 19.78
N ILE A 49 -2.18 -25.77 20.36
CA ILE A 49 -3.18 -26.32 21.28
C ILE A 49 -4.13 -27.33 20.63
N MET A 50 -4.17 -27.36 19.28
CA MET A 50 -4.96 -28.35 18.54
C MET A 50 -4.53 -29.78 18.86
N ARG A 51 -3.23 -30.00 19.15
CA ARG A 51 -2.72 -31.27 19.67
C ARG A 51 -3.44 -31.66 20.96
N ASP A 52 -3.42 -30.75 21.94
CA ASP A 52 -3.98 -31.03 23.26
C ASP A 52 -5.52 -31.23 23.22
N ILE A 53 -6.20 -30.50 22.33
CA ILE A 53 -7.64 -30.68 22.09
C ILE A 53 -7.93 -32.10 21.63
N ILE A 54 -7.23 -32.57 20.60
CA ILE A 54 -7.51 -33.88 19.99
C ILE A 54 -7.08 -35.01 20.93
N ASP A 55 -5.88 -34.92 21.54
CA ASP A 55 -5.36 -35.96 22.41
C ASP A 55 -6.20 -36.05 23.70
N SER A 56 -6.71 -34.93 24.24
CA SER A 56 -7.61 -34.96 25.40
C SER A 56 -9.00 -35.50 25.08
N MET A 57 -9.49 -35.33 23.85
CA MET A 57 -10.81 -35.88 23.43
C MET A 57 -10.77 -37.39 23.14
N ILE A 58 -9.61 -37.91 22.70
CA ILE A 58 -9.46 -39.32 22.33
C ILE A 58 -8.96 -40.16 23.52
N GLY A 59 -8.11 -39.61 24.37
CA GLY A 59 -7.33 -40.36 25.36
C GLY A 59 -7.69 -40.15 26.83
N SER A 60 -8.50 -39.16 27.20
CA SER A 60 -8.80 -38.87 28.59
C SER A 60 -10.26 -38.99 28.99
N ASP A 61 -10.55 -39.88 29.95
CA ASP A 61 -11.82 -39.87 30.68
C ASP A 61 -11.91 -38.74 31.72
N ASP A 62 -10.86 -37.93 31.85
CA ASP A 62 -10.76 -36.83 32.82
C ASP A 62 -11.37 -35.54 32.29
N LYS A 63 -12.61 -35.29 32.68
CA LYS A 63 -13.34 -34.05 32.33
C LYS A 63 -12.63 -32.79 32.76
N SER A 64 -11.77 -32.82 33.77
CA SER A 64 -11.01 -31.67 34.27
C SER A 64 -9.99 -31.18 33.24
N GLN A 65 -9.31 -32.08 32.54
CA GLN A 65 -8.35 -31.76 31.49
C GLN A 65 -9.06 -31.11 30.29
N VAL A 66 -10.22 -31.62 29.90
CA VAL A 66 -11.02 -31.05 28.81
C VAL A 66 -11.46 -29.60 29.12
N PHE A 67 -11.92 -29.33 30.34
CA PHE A 67 -12.26 -27.98 30.78
C PHE A 67 -11.08 -27.03 30.80
N LEU A 68 -9.89 -27.49 31.21
CA LEU A 68 -8.67 -26.70 31.24
C LEU A 68 -8.24 -26.31 29.81
N VAL A 69 -8.27 -27.25 28.85
CA VAL A 69 -7.97 -26.99 27.45
C VAL A 69 -9.00 -26.01 26.85
N ALA A 70 -10.28 -26.20 27.15
CA ALA A 70 -11.33 -25.28 26.69
C ALA A 70 -11.13 -23.86 27.23
N ALA A 71 -10.78 -23.71 28.50
CA ALA A 71 -10.43 -22.42 29.12
C ALA A 71 -9.21 -21.78 28.47
N ALA A 72 -8.16 -22.57 28.18
CA ALA A 72 -6.96 -22.09 27.49
C ALA A 72 -7.29 -21.59 26.08
N VAL A 73 -8.12 -22.31 25.32
CA VAL A 73 -8.58 -21.87 24.00
C VAL A 73 -9.33 -20.55 24.11
N ALA A 74 -10.30 -20.44 25.05
CA ALA A 74 -11.06 -19.20 25.23
C ALA A 74 -10.14 -18.01 25.58
N LEU A 75 -9.13 -18.23 26.43
CA LEU A 75 -8.15 -17.22 26.79
C LEU A 75 -7.30 -16.78 25.59
N ILE A 76 -6.78 -17.73 24.79
CA ILE A 76 -6.01 -17.44 23.58
C ILE A 76 -6.81 -16.57 22.60
N PHE A 77 -8.06 -16.93 22.33
CA PHE A 77 -8.92 -16.17 21.41
C PHE A 77 -9.29 -14.78 21.97
N THR A 78 -9.50 -14.66 23.27
CA THR A 78 -9.76 -13.37 23.94
C THR A 78 -8.55 -12.45 23.82
N ILE A 79 -7.34 -12.94 24.13
CA ILE A 79 -6.09 -12.17 23.98
C ILE A 79 -5.86 -11.79 22.53
N LYS A 80 -6.07 -12.73 21.59
CA LYS A 80 -5.93 -12.47 20.15
C LYS A 80 -6.92 -11.40 19.67
N GLY A 81 -8.16 -11.46 20.14
CA GLY A 81 -9.18 -10.47 19.81
C GLY A 81 -8.82 -9.07 20.30
N ALA A 82 -8.42 -8.96 21.58
CA ALA A 82 -7.96 -7.70 22.16
C ALA A 82 -6.72 -7.15 21.44
N ALA A 83 -5.72 -7.99 21.18
CA ALA A 83 -4.52 -7.59 20.44
C ALA A 83 -4.85 -7.13 19.02
N THR A 84 -5.78 -7.80 18.32
CA THR A 84 -6.23 -7.40 16.98
C THR A 84 -6.90 -6.04 17.00
N TYR A 85 -7.76 -5.78 17.98
CA TYR A 85 -8.39 -4.46 18.15
C TYR A 85 -7.34 -3.37 18.36
N ILE A 86 -6.41 -3.58 19.31
CA ILE A 86 -5.31 -2.66 19.60
C ILE A 86 -4.48 -2.39 18.34
N GLN A 87 -4.08 -3.44 17.62
CA GLN A 87 -3.32 -3.32 16.37
C GLN A 87 -4.04 -2.42 15.36
N VAL A 88 -5.32 -2.69 15.08
CA VAL A 88 -6.09 -1.94 14.08
C VAL A 88 -6.24 -0.48 14.46
N VAL A 89 -6.57 -0.19 15.73
CA VAL A 89 -6.74 1.18 16.22
C VAL A 89 -5.45 1.99 16.12
N PHE A 90 -4.35 1.45 16.65
CA PHE A 90 -3.08 2.19 16.69
C PHE A 90 -2.43 2.31 15.30
N LEU A 91 -2.54 1.28 14.45
CA LEU A 91 -2.09 1.36 13.06
C LEU A 91 -2.89 2.39 12.27
N SER A 92 -4.22 2.43 12.45
CA SER A 92 -5.08 3.42 11.80
C SER A 92 -4.79 4.85 12.28
N ARG A 93 -4.52 5.04 13.59
CA ARG A 93 -4.10 6.34 14.11
C ARG A 93 -2.80 6.82 13.50
N ALA A 94 -1.78 5.95 13.45
CA ALA A 94 -0.51 6.25 12.81
C ALA A 94 -0.70 6.60 11.31
N GLY A 95 -1.44 5.77 10.58
CA GLY A 95 -1.70 5.96 9.16
C GLY A 95 -2.48 7.25 8.86
N ASN A 96 -3.54 7.55 9.62
CA ASN A 96 -4.32 8.79 9.46
C ASN A 96 -3.47 10.03 9.74
N ASN A 97 -2.60 9.99 10.76
CA ASN A 97 -1.69 11.08 11.07
C ASN A 97 -0.66 11.30 9.95
N ILE A 98 -0.13 10.22 9.36
CA ILE A 98 0.77 10.31 8.19
C ILE A 98 0.05 11.00 7.04
N VAL A 99 -1.18 10.59 6.70
CA VAL A 99 -1.96 11.23 5.63
C VAL A 99 -2.12 12.72 5.91
N ALA A 100 -2.58 13.08 7.10
CA ALA A 100 -2.80 14.49 7.47
C ALA A 100 -1.49 15.31 7.40
N THR A 101 -0.37 14.73 7.86
CA THR A 101 0.94 15.40 7.84
C THR A 101 1.43 15.60 6.41
N GLN A 102 1.32 14.57 5.55
CA GLN A 102 1.75 14.68 4.16
C GLN A 102 0.85 15.63 3.36
N GLN A 103 -0.47 15.63 3.60
CA GLN A 103 -1.37 16.60 2.97
C GLN A 103 -1.04 18.04 3.33
N ARG A 104 -0.79 18.33 4.62
CA ARG A 104 -0.34 19.66 5.06
C ARG A 104 0.99 20.06 4.44
N ARG A 105 1.95 19.13 4.40
CA ARG A 105 3.28 19.38 3.81
C ARG A 105 3.17 19.68 2.31
N LEU A 106 2.39 18.89 1.57
CA LEU A 106 2.14 19.12 0.15
C LEU A 106 1.44 20.44 -0.09
N TYR A 107 0.39 20.75 0.66
CA TYR A 107 -0.36 21.99 0.52
C TYR A 107 0.54 23.22 0.79
N ASN A 108 1.30 23.20 1.89
CA ASN A 108 2.22 24.28 2.20
C ASN A 108 3.30 24.44 1.11
N ARG A 109 3.75 23.32 0.52
CA ARG A 109 4.72 23.38 -0.57
C ARG A 109 4.12 23.98 -1.84
N ILE A 110 2.89 23.61 -2.17
CA ILE A 110 2.15 24.20 -3.31
C ILE A 110 1.97 25.70 -3.12
N LEU A 111 1.56 26.14 -1.92
CA LEU A 111 1.41 27.58 -1.62
C LEU A 111 2.72 28.38 -1.71
N ALA A 112 3.86 27.73 -1.50
CA ALA A 112 5.17 28.37 -1.61
C ALA A 112 5.63 28.57 -3.06
N HIS A 113 4.95 27.99 -4.06
CA HIS A 113 5.25 28.21 -5.47
C HIS A 113 4.63 29.49 -6.01
N GLY A 114 5.28 30.10 -6.97
CA GLY A 114 4.79 31.31 -7.67
C GLY A 114 3.60 31.02 -8.62
N VAL A 115 2.97 32.08 -9.10
CA VAL A 115 1.78 32.01 -9.99
C VAL A 115 2.01 31.17 -11.24
N SER A 116 3.23 31.19 -11.81
CA SER A 116 3.59 30.41 -12.99
C SER A 116 3.36 28.91 -12.83
N PHE A 117 3.59 28.36 -11.61
CA PHE A 117 3.34 26.97 -11.30
C PHE A 117 1.86 26.60 -11.48
N PHE A 118 0.94 27.48 -11.11
CA PHE A 118 -0.51 27.23 -11.20
C PHE A 118 -1.03 27.37 -12.63
N ASN A 119 -0.36 28.15 -13.47
CA ASN A 119 -0.73 28.27 -14.89
C ASN A 119 -0.37 27.01 -15.69
N ASP A 120 0.73 26.34 -15.32
CA ASP A 120 1.16 25.09 -15.99
C ASP A 120 0.48 23.83 -15.42
N GLN A 121 -0.13 23.89 -14.24
CA GLN A 121 -0.73 22.74 -13.53
C GLN A 121 -2.25 22.93 -13.41
N GLY A 122 -3.02 21.99 -13.93
CA GLY A 122 -4.48 22.00 -13.72
C GLY A 122 -4.87 21.79 -12.26
N SER A 123 -5.87 22.51 -11.77
CA SER A 123 -6.36 22.43 -10.39
C SER A 123 -6.74 20.99 -9.98
N SER A 124 -7.30 20.21 -10.90
CA SER A 124 -7.67 18.81 -10.69
C SER A 124 -6.45 17.91 -10.47
N ASP A 125 -5.32 18.18 -11.17
CA ASP A 125 -4.09 17.43 -11.00
C ASP A 125 -3.48 17.70 -9.61
N LEU A 126 -3.46 18.96 -9.17
CA LEU A 126 -3.01 19.34 -7.84
C LEU A 126 -3.85 18.69 -6.73
N LEU A 127 -5.17 18.67 -6.88
CA LEU A 127 -6.09 18.02 -5.94
C LEU A 127 -5.79 16.52 -5.84
N MET A 128 -5.61 15.84 -6.99
CA MET A 128 -5.26 14.43 -7.03
C MET A 128 -3.91 14.15 -6.39
N ARG A 129 -2.90 14.99 -6.65
CA ARG A 129 -1.56 14.87 -6.06
C ARG A 129 -1.60 14.99 -4.54
N VAL A 130 -2.32 15.95 -3.98
CA VAL A 130 -2.44 16.12 -2.53
C VAL A 130 -3.19 14.98 -1.86
N THR A 131 -4.31 14.54 -2.46
CA THR A 131 -5.19 13.55 -1.84
C THR A 131 -4.68 12.13 -2.04
N TYR A 132 -4.43 11.74 -3.28
CA TYR A 132 -4.08 10.37 -3.64
C TYR A 132 -2.67 9.98 -3.18
N SER A 133 -1.69 10.87 -3.33
CA SER A 133 -0.31 10.53 -3.01
C SER A 133 -0.06 10.38 -1.50
N ALA A 134 -0.75 11.16 -0.67
CA ALA A 134 -0.71 10.99 0.79
C ALA A 134 -1.31 9.64 1.22
N GLN A 135 -2.41 9.21 0.59
CA GLN A 135 -3.00 7.89 0.84
C GLN A 135 -2.09 6.75 0.36
N ALA A 136 -1.39 6.94 -0.76
CA ALA A 136 -0.42 5.97 -1.27
C ALA A 136 0.75 5.79 -0.29
N ALA A 137 1.26 6.88 0.29
CA ALA A 137 2.31 6.83 1.31
C ALA A 137 1.89 6.00 2.53
N ARG A 138 0.68 6.23 3.07
CA ARG A 138 0.10 5.41 4.14
C ARG A 138 0.04 3.94 3.75
N ARG A 139 -0.52 3.63 2.58
CA ARG A 139 -0.71 2.25 2.10
C ARG A 139 0.61 1.50 2.01
N VAL A 140 1.66 2.15 1.50
CA VAL A 140 3.01 1.56 1.43
C VAL A 140 3.55 1.24 2.82
N ILE A 141 3.47 2.19 3.76
CA ILE A 141 3.99 2.02 5.12
C ILE A 141 3.21 0.92 5.85
N ASP A 142 1.88 0.95 5.82
CA ASP A 142 1.03 -0.06 6.46
C ASP A 142 1.32 -1.46 5.90
N THR A 143 1.47 -1.60 4.57
CA THR A 143 1.80 -2.87 3.92
C THR A 143 3.15 -3.41 4.38
N ILE A 144 4.17 -2.54 4.47
CA ILE A 144 5.52 -2.95 4.92
C ILE A 144 5.47 -3.37 6.39
N VAL A 145 4.87 -2.56 7.26
CA VAL A 145 4.82 -2.84 8.71
C VAL A 145 4.03 -4.13 8.97
N MET A 146 2.86 -4.29 8.37
CA MET A 146 2.06 -5.51 8.54
C MET A 146 2.75 -6.75 7.97
N GLY A 147 3.35 -6.66 6.78
CA GLY A 147 4.02 -7.77 6.14
C GLY A 147 5.24 -8.24 6.93
N PHE A 148 6.15 -7.33 7.30
CA PHE A 148 7.37 -7.71 8.02
C PHE A 148 7.14 -8.08 9.48
N VAL A 149 6.21 -7.44 10.18
CA VAL A 149 6.02 -7.72 11.60
C VAL A 149 4.99 -8.83 11.79
N ARG A 150 3.74 -8.59 11.42
CA ARG A 150 2.68 -9.56 11.72
C ARG A 150 2.81 -10.84 10.89
N ASP A 151 2.88 -10.69 9.55
CA ASP A 151 2.76 -11.85 8.66
C ASP A 151 4.04 -12.70 8.65
N LEU A 152 5.22 -12.07 8.71
CA LEU A 152 6.49 -12.80 8.79
C LEU A 152 6.65 -13.53 10.13
N LEU A 153 6.36 -12.85 11.26
CA LEU A 153 6.43 -13.48 12.58
C LEU A 153 5.40 -14.60 12.72
N THR A 154 4.18 -14.41 12.23
CA THR A 154 3.15 -15.47 12.23
C THR A 154 3.61 -16.67 11.42
N LEU A 155 4.20 -16.45 10.23
CA LEU A 155 4.70 -17.53 9.39
C LEU A 155 5.86 -18.29 10.08
N ILE A 156 6.81 -17.56 10.66
CA ILE A 156 7.92 -18.17 11.41
C ILE A 156 7.38 -19.00 12.58
N GLY A 157 6.44 -18.44 13.35
CA GLY A 157 5.83 -19.16 14.48
C GLY A 157 5.09 -20.43 14.07
N LEU A 158 4.32 -20.38 12.98
CA LEU A 158 3.62 -21.56 12.46
C LEU A 158 4.58 -22.61 11.89
N ILE A 159 5.64 -22.19 11.19
CA ILE A 159 6.70 -23.12 10.74
C ILE A 159 7.40 -23.77 11.95
N ALA A 160 7.67 -23.00 13.02
CA ALA A 160 8.26 -23.56 14.23
C ALA A 160 7.34 -24.61 14.86
N VAL A 161 6.02 -24.36 14.91
CA VAL A 161 5.03 -25.36 15.38
C VAL A 161 5.07 -26.62 14.51
N MET A 162 5.07 -26.46 13.19
CA MET A 162 5.14 -27.58 12.23
C MET A 162 6.39 -28.44 12.45
N VAL A 163 7.57 -27.80 12.53
CA VAL A 163 8.86 -28.47 12.72
C VAL A 163 8.95 -29.17 14.07
N TYR A 164 8.39 -28.55 15.11
CA TYR A 164 8.40 -29.16 16.45
C TYR A 164 7.46 -30.36 16.56
N GLN A 165 6.26 -30.25 16.01
CA GLN A 165 5.24 -31.33 16.09
C GLN A 165 5.61 -32.50 15.15
N GLN A 166 6.06 -32.22 13.95
CA GLN A 166 6.34 -33.24 12.94
C GLN A 166 7.53 -32.84 12.04
N PRO A 167 8.79 -33.05 12.47
CA PRO A 167 9.97 -32.61 11.71
C PRO A 167 10.05 -33.22 10.31
N THR A 168 9.73 -34.52 10.19
CA THR A 168 9.79 -35.26 8.94
C THR A 168 8.80 -34.74 7.92
N LEU A 169 7.52 -34.56 8.32
CA LEU A 169 6.47 -34.03 7.46
C LEU A 169 6.72 -32.57 7.08
N SER A 170 7.37 -31.80 7.97
CA SER A 170 7.77 -30.43 7.72
C SER A 170 8.79 -30.31 6.58
N MET A 171 9.76 -31.23 6.49
CA MET A 171 10.71 -31.27 5.38
C MET A 171 10.01 -31.50 4.02
N PHE A 172 9.01 -32.40 3.99
CA PHE A 172 8.21 -32.61 2.79
C PHE A 172 7.33 -31.41 2.43
N SER A 173 6.70 -30.77 3.40
CA SER A 173 5.87 -29.59 3.19
C SER A 173 6.70 -28.40 2.65
N LEU A 174 7.99 -28.34 2.98
CA LEU A 174 8.90 -27.33 2.44
C LEU A 174 9.04 -27.41 0.90
N ILE A 175 8.80 -28.57 0.30
CA ILE A 175 8.79 -28.74 -1.17
C ILE A 175 7.58 -28.05 -1.82
N PHE A 176 6.43 -28.06 -1.16
CA PHE A 176 5.21 -27.42 -1.69
C PHE A 176 5.25 -25.90 -1.58
N GLY A 177 5.97 -25.37 -0.60
CA GLY A 177 6.13 -23.92 -0.40
C GLY A 177 6.70 -23.19 -1.62
N PRO A 178 7.87 -23.60 -2.17
CA PRO A 178 8.43 -23.02 -3.38
C PRO A 178 7.53 -23.14 -4.61
N ILE A 179 6.82 -24.27 -4.77
CA ILE A 179 5.89 -24.49 -5.89
C ILE A 179 4.74 -23.49 -5.81
N ALA A 180 4.15 -23.32 -4.62
CA ALA A 180 3.11 -22.34 -4.36
C ALA A 180 3.59 -20.91 -4.62
N LEU A 181 4.76 -20.54 -4.11
CA LEU A 181 5.38 -19.24 -4.33
C LEU A 181 5.65 -18.97 -5.82
N PHE A 182 6.09 -19.96 -6.56
CA PHE A 182 6.33 -19.84 -8.00
C PHE A 182 5.03 -19.60 -8.78
N GLY A 183 3.96 -20.37 -8.48
CA GLY A 183 2.62 -20.19 -9.04
C GLY A 183 2.07 -18.79 -8.78
N ILE A 184 2.13 -18.33 -7.51
CA ILE A 184 1.72 -16.99 -7.12
C ILE A 184 2.53 -15.92 -7.84
N ARG A 185 3.85 -16.03 -7.89
CA ARG A 185 4.71 -15.06 -8.58
C ARG A 185 4.36 -14.90 -10.06
N LYS A 186 4.02 -16.00 -10.74
CA LYS A 186 3.61 -15.98 -12.15
C LYS A 186 2.28 -15.23 -12.35
N ILE A 187 1.30 -15.48 -11.49
CA ILE A 187 0.00 -14.78 -11.49
C ILE A 187 0.20 -13.29 -11.20
N LEU A 188 0.96 -12.97 -10.14
CA LEU A 188 1.20 -11.59 -9.71
C LEU A 188 1.95 -10.76 -10.76
N LYS A 189 2.89 -11.38 -11.50
CA LYS A 189 3.56 -10.69 -12.61
C LYS A 189 2.54 -10.26 -13.68
N ARG A 190 1.59 -11.12 -14.02
CA ARG A 190 0.56 -10.83 -15.01
C ARG A 190 -0.45 -9.79 -14.52
N VAL A 191 -0.81 -9.84 -13.24
CA VAL A 191 -1.64 -8.79 -12.60
C VAL A 191 -0.96 -7.42 -12.71
N ARG A 192 0.33 -7.34 -12.42
CA ARG A 192 1.10 -6.10 -12.53
C ARG A 192 1.09 -5.51 -13.94
N ASP A 193 1.33 -6.34 -14.96
CA ASP A 193 1.35 -5.88 -16.36
C ASP A 193 -0.03 -5.28 -16.76
N ILE A 194 -1.12 -5.85 -16.24
CA ILE A 194 -2.48 -5.34 -16.48
C ILE A 194 -2.74 -4.06 -15.67
N MET A 195 -2.29 -3.98 -14.42
CA MET A 195 -2.47 -2.78 -13.57
C MET A 195 -1.76 -1.55 -14.13
N GLU A 196 -0.56 -1.71 -14.68
CA GLU A 196 0.14 -0.59 -15.36
C GLU A 196 -0.69 -0.03 -16.51
N ALA A 197 -1.37 -0.90 -17.26
CA ALA A 197 -2.27 -0.50 -18.35
C ALA A 197 -3.62 0.06 -17.85
N GLU A 198 -4.13 -0.37 -16.71
CA GLU A 198 -5.36 0.13 -16.09
C GLU A 198 -5.22 1.59 -15.66
N MET A 199 -4.08 1.96 -15.08
CA MET A 199 -3.82 3.35 -14.66
C MET A 199 -3.91 4.33 -15.84
N THR A 200 -3.44 3.93 -17.03
CA THR A 200 -3.56 4.74 -18.24
C THR A 200 -5.01 4.90 -18.67
N SER A 201 -5.85 3.88 -18.51
CA SER A 201 -7.27 3.95 -18.86
C SER A 201 -8.09 4.81 -17.91
N MET A 202 -7.71 4.79 -16.61
CA MET A 202 -8.33 5.66 -15.61
C MET A 202 -8.05 7.14 -15.89
N ALA A 203 -6.83 7.45 -16.34
CA ALA A 203 -6.47 8.81 -16.77
C ALA A 203 -7.32 9.29 -17.95
N GLU A 204 -7.70 8.40 -18.89
CA GLU A 204 -8.57 8.77 -20.02
C GLU A 204 -9.99 9.12 -19.56
N ILE A 205 -10.56 8.42 -18.57
CA ILE A 205 -11.85 8.78 -17.96
C ILE A 205 -11.81 10.20 -17.40
N ILE A 206 -10.77 10.50 -16.62
CA ILE A 206 -10.59 11.83 -16.01
C ILE A 206 -10.47 12.89 -17.11
N LYS A 207 -9.70 12.60 -18.15
CA LYS A 207 -9.50 13.49 -19.30
C LYS A 207 -10.81 13.78 -20.02
N VAL A 208 -11.63 12.75 -20.30
CA VAL A 208 -12.95 12.93 -20.95
C VAL A 208 -13.86 13.81 -20.10
N ILE A 209 -13.88 13.60 -18.76
CA ILE A 209 -14.69 14.44 -17.84
C ILE A 209 -14.21 15.89 -17.88
N GLN A 210 -12.89 16.12 -17.82
CA GLN A 210 -12.31 17.46 -17.84
C GLN A 210 -12.59 18.17 -19.16
N GLU A 211 -12.34 17.52 -20.29
CA GLU A 211 -12.60 18.08 -21.61
C GLU A 211 -14.08 18.42 -21.79
N THR A 212 -14.99 17.52 -21.35
CA THR A 212 -16.43 17.77 -21.41
C THR A 212 -16.84 18.94 -20.52
N SER A 213 -16.33 19.01 -19.30
CA SER A 213 -16.66 20.07 -18.34
C SER A 213 -16.16 21.44 -18.79
N LEU A 214 -14.90 21.52 -19.23
CA LEU A 214 -14.32 22.77 -19.73
C LEU A 214 -14.96 23.22 -21.06
N GLY A 215 -15.26 22.25 -21.94
CA GLY A 215 -15.85 22.50 -23.27
C GLY A 215 -17.37 22.40 -23.30
N ILE A 216 -18.09 22.40 -22.17
CA ILE A 216 -19.54 22.12 -22.15
C ILE A 216 -20.37 23.02 -23.07
N ARG A 217 -19.97 24.29 -23.19
CA ARG A 217 -20.64 25.23 -24.09
C ARG A 217 -20.52 24.81 -25.57
N ILE A 218 -19.34 24.31 -25.94
CA ILE A 218 -19.04 23.79 -27.28
C ILE A 218 -19.81 22.50 -27.53
N VAL A 219 -19.78 21.59 -26.56
CA VAL A 219 -20.53 20.32 -26.62
C VAL A 219 -22.02 20.58 -26.84
N LYS A 220 -22.59 21.52 -26.10
CA LYS A 220 -24.02 21.91 -26.25
C LYS A 220 -24.31 22.65 -27.56
N ALA A 221 -23.45 23.58 -27.99
CA ALA A 221 -23.65 24.37 -29.19
C ALA A 221 -23.58 23.51 -30.46
N PHE A 222 -22.78 22.45 -30.47
CA PHE A 222 -22.59 21.56 -31.62
C PHE A 222 -23.26 20.19 -31.46
N ALA A 223 -24.12 20.01 -30.42
CA ALA A 223 -24.81 18.74 -30.11
C ALA A 223 -23.88 17.52 -30.13
N LEU A 224 -22.73 17.64 -29.44
CA LEU A 224 -21.70 16.58 -29.37
C LEU A 224 -21.89 15.62 -28.19
N GLU A 225 -23.05 15.63 -27.51
CA GLU A 225 -23.33 14.83 -26.32
C GLU A 225 -23.14 13.32 -26.58
N ASP A 226 -23.71 12.82 -27.68
CA ASP A 226 -23.60 11.39 -28.01
C ASP A 226 -22.16 10.98 -28.30
N ARG A 227 -21.38 11.85 -28.93
CA ARG A 227 -19.95 11.59 -29.18
C ARG A 227 -19.15 11.54 -27.90
N MET A 228 -19.41 12.44 -26.96
CA MET A 228 -18.73 12.43 -25.65
C MET A 228 -19.18 11.24 -24.81
N ALA A 229 -20.46 10.87 -24.86
CA ALA A 229 -21.01 9.69 -24.20
C ALA A 229 -20.36 8.39 -24.71
N GLU A 230 -20.22 8.24 -26.04
CA GLU A 230 -19.58 7.04 -26.62
C GLU A 230 -18.09 6.96 -26.28
N ARG A 231 -17.40 8.12 -26.25
CA ARG A 231 -16.01 8.18 -25.81
C ARG A 231 -15.87 7.79 -24.33
N MET A 232 -16.75 8.27 -23.46
CA MET A 232 -16.81 7.89 -22.06
C MET A 232 -17.09 6.39 -21.91
N LYS A 233 -18.08 5.86 -22.61
CA LYS A 233 -18.43 4.44 -22.61
C LYS A 233 -17.24 3.56 -22.99
N THR A 234 -16.48 3.95 -24.00
CA THR A 234 -15.27 3.24 -24.43
C THR A 234 -14.20 3.27 -23.35
N ALA A 235 -13.95 4.43 -22.72
CA ALA A 235 -12.98 4.56 -21.64
C ALA A 235 -13.37 3.72 -20.41
N VAL A 236 -14.64 3.75 -20.00
CA VAL A 236 -15.19 2.96 -18.90
C VAL A 236 -15.10 1.46 -19.19
N SER A 237 -15.51 1.03 -20.41
CA SER A 237 -15.43 -0.38 -20.80
C SER A 237 -13.99 -0.91 -20.80
N ASN A 238 -13.02 -0.10 -21.19
CA ASN A 238 -11.60 -0.47 -21.10
C ASN A 238 -11.14 -0.69 -19.65
N VAL A 239 -11.54 0.18 -18.71
CA VAL A 239 -11.26 0.01 -17.28
C VAL A 239 -11.95 -1.23 -16.75
N GLU A 240 -13.24 -1.41 -17.03
CA GLU A 240 -14.01 -2.59 -16.61
C GLU A 240 -13.39 -3.90 -17.08
N ASN A 241 -13.03 -4.00 -18.36
CA ASN A 241 -12.42 -5.20 -18.92
C ASN A 241 -11.07 -5.54 -18.25
N ARG A 242 -10.25 -4.52 -17.93
CA ARG A 242 -8.99 -4.70 -17.23
C ARG A 242 -9.18 -5.07 -15.76
N ALA A 243 -10.10 -4.39 -15.07
CA ALA A 243 -10.46 -4.72 -13.70
C ALA A 243 -11.00 -6.17 -13.59
N ASN A 244 -11.84 -6.59 -14.53
CA ASN A 244 -12.34 -7.97 -14.62
C ASN A 244 -11.21 -8.97 -14.91
N ALA A 245 -10.21 -8.61 -15.71
CA ALA A 245 -9.05 -9.47 -15.95
C ALA A 245 -8.17 -9.61 -14.70
N ILE A 246 -7.95 -8.53 -13.96
CA ILE A 246 -7.25 -8.54 -12.66
C ILE A 246 -8.02 -9.40 -11.67
N ALA A 247 -9.33 -9.18 -11.52
CA ALA A 247 -10.18 -9.92 -10.60
C ALA A 247 -10.15 -11.45 -10.89
N ARG A 248 -10.17 -11.84 -12.17
CA ARG A 248 -10.04 -13.26 -12.57
C ARG A 248 -8.69 -13.87 -12.17
N LEU A 249 -7.60 -13.14 -12.37
CA LEU A 249 -6.25 -13.61 -11.99
C LEU A 249 -6.11 -13.66 -10.47
N GLU A 250 -6.65 -12.67 -9.76
CA GLU A 250 -6.64 -12.67 -8.30
C GLU A 250 -7.50 -13.78 -7.71
N ALA A 251 -8.68 -14.00 -8.29
CA ALA A 251 -9.59 -15.10 -7.89
C ALA A 251 -8.92 -16.46 -8.07
N ALA A 252 -8.08 -16.66 -9.09
CA ALA A 252 -7.37 -17.91 -9.30
C ALA A 252 -6.33 -18.23 -8.21
N THR A 253 -5.89 -17.24 -7.41
CA THR A 253 -4.88 -17.48 -6.36
C THR A 253 -5.41 -18.32 -5.21
N SER A 254 -6.66 -18.11 -4.76
CA SER A 254 -7.25 -18.88 -3.64
C SER A 254 -7.46 -20.35 -4.00
N PRO A 255 -8.14 -20.71 -5.10
CA PRO A 255 -8.32 -22.12 -5.49
C PRO A 255 -6.98 -22.84 -5.73
N LEU A 256 -6.00 -22.17 -6.34
CA LEU A 256 -4.67 -22.74 -6.55
C LEU A 256 -4.03 -23.16 -5.22
N MET A 257 -4.13 -22.30 -4.23
CA MET A 257 -3.51 -22.55 -2.93
C MET A 257 -4.32 -23.53 -2.10
N GLU A 258 -5.65 -23.50 -2.18
CA GLU A 258 -6.51 -24.52 -1.55
C GLU A 258 -6.20 -25.90 -2.11
N THR A 259 -6.08 -26.02 -3.44
CA THR A 259 -5.71 -27.28 -4.10
C THR A 259 -4.32 -27.75 -3.66
N LEU A 260 -3.32 -26.87 -3.64
CA LEU A 260 -1.96 -27.21 -3.19
C LEU A 260 -1.94 -27.60 -1.70
N SER A 261 -2.70 -26.92 -0.85
CA SER A 261 -2.84 -27.28 0.57
C SER A 261 -3.54 -28.62 0.72
N GLY A 262 -4.59 -28.88 -0.07
CA GLY A 262 -5.27 -30.16 -0.11
C GLY A 262 -4.35 -31.31 -0.51
N PHE A 263 -3.51 -31.12 -1.54
CA PHE A 263 -2.50 -32.11 -1.92
C PHE A 263 -1.44 -32.31 -0.84
N ALA A 264 -1.00 -31.22 -0.18
CA ALA A 264 -0.05 -31.31 0.91
C ALA A 264 -0.63 -32.12 2.09
N ILE A 265 -1.88 -31.87 2.47
CA ILE A 265 -2.58 -32.62 3.52
C ILE A 265 -2.76 -34.09 3.11
N ALA A 266 -3.22 -34.33 1.88
CA ALA A 266 -3.37 -35.69 1.37
C ALA A 266 -2.04 -36.46 1.38
N ALA A 267 -0.96 -35.83 0.96
CA ALA A 267 0.39 -36.39 1.01
C ALA A 267 0.84 -36.69 2.45
N VAL A 268 0.56 -35.78 3.40
CA VAL A 268 0.86 -35.99 4.83
C VAL A 268 0.08 -37.19 5.38
N VAL A 269 -1.21 -37.29 5.10
CA VAL A 269 -2.05 -38.41 5.55
C VAL A 269 -1.56 -39.73 4.92
N ALA A 270 -1.25 -39.72 3.60
CA ALA A 270 -0.77 -40.90 2.92
C ALA A 270 0.60 -41.36 3.45
N LEU A 271 1.54 -40.43 3.68
CA LEU A 271 2.87 -40.73 4.22
C LEU A 271 2.79 -41.22 5.65
N SER A 272 1.87 -40.69 6.46
CA SER A 272 1.60 -41.19 7.81
C SER A 272 1.06 -42.61 7.83
N ALA A 273 0.20 -42.99 6.86
CA ALA A 273 -0.39 -44.33 6.75
C ALA A 273 0.61 -45.41 6.31
N VAL A 274 1.65 -45.03 5.53
CA VAL A 274 2.63 -45.96 4.97
C VAL A 274 3.80 -46.27 5.93
N ASN A 275 3.87 -45.57 7.10
CA ASN A 275 4.96 -45.70 8.07
C ASN A 275 6.37 -45.67 7.45
N LEU A 276 6.57 -44.91 6.37
CA LEU A 276 7.77 -44.87 5.54
C LEU A 276 9.07 -44.53 6.32
N PHE A 277 8.93 -44.01 7.56
CA PHE A 277 10.04 -43.50 8.37
C PHE A 277 10.21 -44.23 9.73
N GLY A 278 9.71 -45.45 9.85
CA GLY A 278 9.72 -46.22 11.08
C GLY A 278 8.58 -45.78 12.04
N GLU A 279 8.39 -46.57 13.11
CA GLU A 279 7.38 -46.29 14.14
C GLU A 279 7.57 -44.89 14.75
N THR A 280 7.05 -43.85 14.07
CA THR A 280 6.85 -42.58 14.71
C THR A 280 5.60 -42.77 15.59
N ASN A 281 5.75 -42.79 16.90
CA ASN A 281 4.67 -42.75 17.88
C ASN A 281 3.94 -41.38 17.81
N SER A 282 3.55 -40.99 16.58
CA SER A 282 2.86 -39.71 16.35
C SER A 282 1.43 -39.80 16.83
N THR A 283 1.05 -38.93 17.75
CA THR A 283 -0.35 -38.87 18.18
C THR A 283 -1.23 -38.26 17.12
N PRO A 284 -2.53 -38.62 17.05
CA PRO A 284 -3.48 -37.94 16.17
C PRO A 284 -3.51 -36.41 16.37
N GLY A 285 -3.28 -35.95 17.59
CA GLY A 285 -3.21 -34.53 17.93
C GLY A 285 -2.01 -33.83 17.30
N GLU A 286 -0.83 -34.47 17.25
CA GLU A 286 0.37 -33.91 16.60
C GLU A 286 0.15 -33.70 15.08
N LEU A 287 -0.49 -34.69 14.42
CA LEU A 287 -0.85 -34.58 13.01
C LEU A 287 -1.85 -33.44 12.77
N MET A 288 -2.87 -33.34 13.63
CA MET A 288 -3.89 -32.27 13.52
C MET A 288 -3.29 -30.89 13.80
N SER A 289 -2.39 -30.77 14.76
CA SER A 289 -1.65 -29.53 15.02
C SER A 289 -0.82 -29.11 13.81
N PHE A 290 -0.10 -30.05 13.19
CA PHE A 290 0.68 -29.83 11.97
C PHE A 290 -0.21 -29.37 10.81
N VAL A 291 -1.30 -30.08 10.52
CA VAL A 291 -2.25 -29.72 9.44
C VAL A 291 -2.86 -28.35 9.69
N THR A 292 -3.24 -28.05 10.94
CA THR A 292 -3.78 -26.74 11.30
C THR A 292 -2.75 -25.64 11.12
N ALA A 293 -1.49 -25.84 11.52
CA ALA A 293 -0.42 -24.89 11.31
C ALA A 293 -0.15 -24.64 9.83
N LEU A 294 -0.17 -25.69 8.99
CA LEU A 294 0.00 -25.61 7.54
C LEU A 294 -1.12 -24.79 6.90
N LEU A 295 -2.39 -25.05 7.27
CA LEU A 295 -3.54 -24.28 6.78
C LEU A 295 -3.48 -22.82 7.23
N MET A 296 -3.12 -22.56 8.47
CA MET A 296 -3.01 -21.19 8.99
C MET A 296 -1.83 -20.42 8.40
N ALA A 297 -0.77 -21.09 7.96
CA ALA A 297 0.39 -20.47 7.32
C ALA A 297 0.10 -19.91 5.91
N TYR A 298 -0.96 -20.40 5.27
CA TYR A 298 -1.35 -19.99 3.92
C TYR A 298 -1.60 -18.49 3.78
N GLU A 299 -2.43 -17.90 4.63
CA GLU A 299 -2.82 -16.49 4.53
C GLU A 299 -1.64 -15.52 4.73
N PRO A 300 -0.77 -15.68 5.76
CA PRO A 300 0.44 -14.87 5.89
C PRO A 300 1.38 -15.01 4.68
N ALA A 301 1.58 -16.23 4.19
CA ALA A 301 2.45 -16.49 3.04
C ALA A 301 1.93 -15.77 1.77
N LYS A 302 0.63 -15.82 1.51
CA LYS A 302 -0.05 -15.14 0.40
C LYS A 302 0.12 -13.60 0.50
N ARG A 303 -0.09 -13.03 1.70
CA ARG A 303 0.08 -11.58 1.91
C ARG A 303 1.53 -11.13 1.71
N LEU A 304 2.50 -11.89 2.22
CA LEU A 304 3.93 -11.62 2.00
C LEU A 304 4.30 -11.69 0.51
N ALA A 305 3.78 -12.67 -0.21
CA ALA A 305 4.01 -12.79 -1.66
C ALA A 305 3.47 -11.57 -2.43
N ARG A 306 2.30 -11.04 -2.04
CA ARG A 306 1.66 -9.87 -2.67
C ARG A 306 2.27 -8.53 -2.23
N MET A 307 2.95 -8.48 -1.08
CA MET A 307 3.47 -7.26 -0.48
C MET A 307 4.30 -6.43 -1.46
N ARG A 308 5.19 -7.07 -2.22
CA ARG A 308 6.05 -6.38 -3.18
C ARG A 308 5.25 -5.61 -4.23
N ILE A 309 4.19 -6.20 -4.78
CA ILE A 309 3.36 -5.57 -5.82
C ILE A 309 2.58 -4.40 -5.23
N THR A 310 1.98 -4.59 -4.04
CA THR A 310 1.26 -3.52 -3.35
C THR A 310 2.17 -2.34 -3.04
N VAL A 311 3.41 -2.60 -2.61
CA VAL A 311 4.42 -1.56 -2.36
C VAL A 311 4.82 -0.88 -3.67
N GLU A 312 5.15 -1.63 -4.73
CA GLU A 312 5.52 -1.06 -6.03
C GLU A 312 4.40 -0.17 -6.60
N ALA A 313 3.14 -0.62 -6.54
CA ALA A 313 1.98 0.17 -6.96
C ALA A 313 1.80 1.46 -6.12
N GLY A 314 1.96 1.36 -4.81
CA GLY A 314 1.90 2.52 -3.92
C GLY A 314 3.04 3.50 -4.14
N MET A 315 4.23 3.00 -4.50
CA MET A 315 5.42 3.84 -4.75
C MET A 315 5.26 4.78 -5.94
N ILE A 316 4.36 4.51 -6.88
CA ILE A 316 4.02 5.44 -7.97
C ILE A 316 3.43 6.73 -7.36
N GLY A 317 2.44 6.60 -6.47
CA GLY A 317 1.86 7.76 -5.79
C GLY A 317 2.85 8.48 -4.86
N VAL A 318 3.72 7.72 -4.17
CA VAL A 318 4.81 8.29 -3.36
C VAL A 318 5.80 9.07 -4.23
N GLY A 319 6.12 8.59 -5.43
CA GLY A 319 6.94 9.29 -6.41
C GLY A 319 6.35 10.64 -6.80
N VAL A 320 5.04 10.68 -7.08
CA VAL A 320 4.31 11.92 -7.37
C VAL A 320 4.36 12.89 -6.16
N MET A 321 4.22 12.37 -4.94
CA MET A 321 4.34 13.15 -3.71
C MET A 321 5.70 13.84 -3.60
N TYR A 322 6.80 13.10 -3.76
CA TYR A 322 8.14 13.65 -3.65
C TYR A 322 8.49 14.56 -4.82
N GLN A 323 7.97 14.34 -6.02
CA GLN A 323 8.12 15.30 -7.12
C GLN A 323 7.63 16.70 -6.73
N VAL A 324 6.46 16.80 -6.07
CA VAL A 324 5.95 18.09 -5.59
C VAL A 324 6.76 18.63 -4.42
N ILE A 325 7.11 17.80 -3.44
CA ILE A 325 7.84 18.21 -2.25
C ILE A 325 9.25 18.71 -2.60
N ASP A 326 9.93 18.06 -3.54
CA ASP A 326 11.32 18.32 -3.90
C ASP A 326 11.44 19.34 -5.06
N MET A 327 10.32 19.77 -5.66
CA MET A 327 10.34 20.76 -6.74
C MET A 327 10.94 22.08 -6.24
N PRO A 328 11.92 22.65 -6.94
CA PRO A 328 12.53 23.92 -6.54
C PRO A 328 11.50 25.06 -6.60
N ILE A 329 11.52 25.93 -5.60
CA ILE A 329 10.72 27.15 -5.59
C ILE A 329 11.44 28.17 -6.48
N SER A 330 10.77 28.65 -7.53
CA SER A 330 11.37 29.56 -8.51
C SER A 330 11.56 30.99 -7.95
N ILE A 331 10.67 31.42 -7.05
CA ILE A 331 10.72 32.74 -6.44
C ILE A 331 10.91 32.54 -4.94
N THR A 332 12.09 32.87 -4.44
CA THR A 332 12.42 32.85 -3.01
C THR A 332 12.49 34.27 -2.48
N GLN A 333 11.90 34.47 -1.29
CA GLN A 333 12.07 35.75 -0.59
C GLN A 333 13.47 35.84 -0.03
N ASP A 334 14.13 37.01 -0.23
CA ASP A 334 15.38 37.32 0.44
C ASP A 334 15.12 37.51 1.94
N LEU A 335 15.85 36.77 2.78
CA LEU A 335 15.74 36.89 4.24
C LEU A 335 16.23 38.20 4.79
N HIS A 336 16.99 38.97 3.99
CA HIS A 336 17.53 40.27 4.33
C HIS A 336 16.88 41.44 3.58
N ALA A 337 15.74 41.16 2.90
CA ALA A 337 14.95 42.18 2.23
C ALA A 337 14.47 43.22 3.25
N GLU A 338 14.67 44.49 2.93
CA GLU A 338 14.14 45.58 3.72
C GLU A 338 12.63 45.71 3.54
N ASP A 339 11.95 46.11 4.62
CA ASP A 339 10.51 46.38 4.54
C ASP A 339 10.24 47.59 3.65
N LEU A 340 9.17 47.53 2.87
CA LEU A 340 8.73 48.68 2.09
C LEU A 340 8.37 49.86 3.02
N PRO A 341 8.75 51.09 2.67
CA PRO A 341 8.39 52.25 3.47
C PRO A 341 6.86 52.40 3.54
N GLU A 342 6.35 52.80 4.72
CA GLU A 342 4.94 53.09 4.92
C GLU A 342 4.50 54.28 4.08
N GLY A 343 3.36 54.18 3.39
CA GLY A 343 2.78 55.21 2.56
C GLY A 343 2.74 54.85 1.08
N SER A 344 2.16 55.75 0.27
CA SER A 344 2.12 55.60 -1.18
C SER A 344 3.49 55.95 -1.76
N SER A 345 4.05 55.03 -2.56
CA SER A 345 5.34 55.19 -3.24
C SER A 345 5.13 55.07 -4.77
N ALA A 346 5.89 55.88 -5.52
CA ALA A 346 5.95 55.72 -6.97
C ALA A 346 6.74 54.46 -7.31
N VAL A 347 6.29 53.73 -8.31
CA VAL A 347 6.96 52.51 -8.85
C VAL A 347 7.45 52.79 -10.26
N ARG A 348 8.74 52.62 -10.49
CA ARG A 348 9.37 52.86 -11.78
C ARG A 348 9.99 51.56 -12.30
N PHE A 349 9.63 51.19 -13.51
CA PHE A 349 10.28 50.16 -14.30
C PHE A 349 11.27 50.82 -15.25
N ASN A 350 12.53 50.43 -15.20
CA ASN A 350 13.57 50.95 -16.04
C ASN A 350 14.16 49.81 -16.87
N ASN A 351 13.94 49.80 -18.17
CA ASN A 351 14.46 48.81 -19.09
C ASN A 351 14.20 47.36 -18.63
N VAL A 352 13.00 47.09 -18.18
CA VAL A 352 12.64 45.77 -17.62
C VAL A 352 12.35 44.78 -18.75
N ALA A 353 13.06 43.65 -18.74
CA ALA A 353 12.75 42.47 -19.55
C ALA A 353 12.22 41.34 -18.66
N PHE A 354 11.20 40.63 -19.09
CA PHE A 354 10.64 39.52 -18.35
C PHE A 354 10.19 38.39 -19.27
N GLU A 355 10.48 37.16 -18.86
CA GLU A 355 10.02 35.94 -19.54
C GLU A 355 9.60 34.89 -18.50
N TYR A 356 8.51 34.14 -18.77
CA TYR A 356 8.07 33.02 -17.94
C TYR A 356 8.84 31.74 -18.26
N LYS A 357 9.28 31.60 -19.52
CA LYS A 357 10.08 30.49 -20.02
C LYS A 357 11.21 31.05 -20.86
N ASP A 358 12.38 30.43 -20.73
CA ASP A 358 13.56 30.81 -21.49
C ASP A 358 13.26 30.93 -22.99
N GLY A 359 13.52 32.09 -23.56
CA GLY A 359 13.29 32.39 -24.98
C GLY A 359 11.87 32.84 -25.36
N GLN A 360 10.97 33.03 -24.39
CA GLN A 360 9.63 33.62 -24.62
C GLN A 360 9.50 34.95 -23.88
N ALA A 361 10.15 35.98 -24.39
CA ALA A 361 10.08 37.29 -23.82
C ALA A 361 8.65 37.87 -23.90
N ILE A 362 8.08 38.23 -22.76
CA ILE A 362 6.77 38.85 -22.61
C ILE A 362 6.89 40.36 -22.46
N LEU A 363 7.88 40.79 -21.69
CA LEU A 363 8.23 42.21 -21.58
C LEU A 363 9.63 42.40 -22.14
N ASN A 364 9.78 43.36 -23.02
CA ASN A 364 11.06 43.76 -23.60
C ASN A 364 11.25 45.26 -23.42
N ASN A 365 12.33 45.63 -22.70
CA ASN A 365 12.75 47.00 -22.52
C ASN A 365 11.60 47.92 -22.06
N LEU A 366 10.83 47.50 -21.07
CA LEU A 366 9.70 48.25 -20.53
C LEU A 366 10.19 49.38 -19.64
N ASP A 367 9.90 50.64 -20.03
CA ASP A 367 10.11 51.83 -19.25
C ASP A 367 8.78 52.46 -18.91
N ILE A 368 8.34 52.39 -17.65
CA ILE A 368 7.08 52.97 -17.18
C ILE A 368 7.20 53.43 -15.72
N THR A 369 6.51 54.53 -15.42
CA THR A 369 6.42 55.07 -14.06
C THR A 369 4.97 55.10 -13.61
N PHE A 370 4.67 54.57 -12.45
CA PHE A 370 3.40 54.66 -11.76
C PHE A 370 3.56 55.68 -10.63
N GLU A 371 2.87 56.81 -10.73
CA GLU A 371 2.96 57.86 -9.72
C GLU A 371 2.26 57.47 -8.42
N ALA A 372 2.77 58.00 -7.28
CA ALA A 372 2.22 57.73 -5.96
C ALA A 372 0.78 58.26 -5.83
N GLY A 373 -0.15 57.44 -5.38
CA GLY A 373 -1.54 57.86 -5.13
C GLY A 373 -2.41 57.99 -6.36
N GLU A 374 -1.94 57.62 -7.57
CA GLU A 374 -2.71 57.60 -8.81
C GLU A 374 -3.11 56.19 -9.23
N MET A 375 -4.23 56.09 -9.96
CA MET A 375 -4.65 54.85 -10.54
C MET A 375 -4.27 54.83 -12.03
N THR A 376 -3.42 53.89 -12.40
CA THR A 376 -2.98 53.72 -13.80
C THR A 376 -3.68 52.48 -14.37
N ALA A 377 -4.35 52.60 -15.50
CA ALA A 377 -4.90 51.47 -16.28
C ALA A 377 -3.88 51.06 -17.35
N LEU A 378 -3.65 49.73 -17.49
CA LEU A 378 -2.79 49.11 -18.48
C LEU A 378 -3.64 48.40 -19.55
#